data_a4fabfe10ca79645a5b1252edcf2b2a5
#
_entry.id   a4fabfe10ca79645a5b1252edcf2b2a5
#
_cell.length_a   1.000
_cell.length_b   1.000
_cell.length_c   1.000
_cell.angle_alpha   90.00
_cell.angle_beta   90.00
_cell.angle_gamma   90.00
#
_symmetry.space_group_name_H-M   'P 1'
#
loop_
_entity.id
_entity.type
_entity.pdbx_description
1 polymer ?
#
loop_
_entity_poly.entity_id
_entity_poly.type
_entity_poly.pdbx_seq_one_letter_code
_entity_poly.pdbx_strand_id
1 'polypeptide(L)'
;MNMIVSLMASGAKKRFPRKEYREIRKEANALFQKLTEENGDLPKAMKRHTGTNIFPAIAVYKTLLAHGMMAEDATDVIRRFFCKICKIMFRPAVWYQHIAGNYHRYPAGMVKHSLRDFSPAAGFEYRMPDQTDPAVARFDIVACPYHAMCVKYDCLELNPAFCDSDDAKYGNLHRNLK
;
A
#
# COMPACT_ATOMS: atom_id res chain seq x y z
N MET A 1 18.42 3.81 -9.37
CA MET A 1 17.20 4.59 -9.02
C MET A 1 16.02 3.63 -9.02
N ASN A 2 15.29 3.53 -7.92
CA ASN A 2 14.12 2.65 -7.80
C ASN A 2 12.93 3.22 -8.60
N MET A 3 12.30 2.37 -9.40
CA MET A 3 11.20 2.76 -10.28
C MET A 3 9.95 3.16 -9.48
N ILE A 4 9.63 2.42 -8.42
CA ILE A 4 8.42 2.65 -7.60
C ILE A 4 8.54 4.01 -6.89
N VAL A 5 9.68 4.29 -6.24
CA VAL A 5 9.96 5.61 -5.62
C VAL A 5 9.79 6.74 -6.63
N SER A 6 10.36 6.55 -7.84
CA SER A 6 10.30 7.58 -8.89
C SER A 6 8.90 7.82 -9.42
N LEU A 7 8.10 6.76 -9.58
CA LEU A 7 6.71 6.84 -10.00
C LEU A 7 5.84 7.51 -8.93
N MET A 8 6.04 7.13 -7.66
CA MET A 8 5.30 7.71 -6.53
C MET A 8 5.61 9.21 -6.38
N ALA A 9 6.88 9.59 -6.40
CA ALA A 9 7.31 11.00 -6.37
C ALA A 9 6.76 11.82 -7.56
N SER A 10 6.43 11.16 -8.68
CA SER A 10 5.89 11.86 -9.86
C SER A 10 4.55 12.56 -9.60
N GLY A 11 3.80 12.13 -8.59
CA GLY A 11 2.59 12.79 -8.14
C GLY A 11 2.80 14.23 -7.65
N ALA A 12 4.00 14.53 -7.16
CA ALA A 12 4.38 15.87 -6.69
C ALA A 12 5.04 16.74 -7.77
N LYS A 13 5.29 16.23 -8.98
CA LYS A 13 6.09 16.90 -10.03
C LYS A 13 5.63 18.32 -10.36
N LYS A 14 4.32 18.58 -10.33
CA LYS A 14 3.75 19.89 -10.67
C LYS A 14 3.81 20.90 -9.51
N ARG A 15 4.17 20.46 -8.30
CA ARG A 15 4.21 21.27 -7.09
C ARG A 15 5.60 21.89 -6.81
N PHE A 16 6.62 21.44 -7.56
CA PHE A 16 8.00 21.89 -7.39
C PHE A 16 8.64 22.35 -8.70
N PRO A 17 9.57 23.30 -8.67
CA PRO A 17 10.44 23.64 -9.79
C PRO A 17 11.19 22.39 -10.29
N ARG A 18 11.49 22.35 -11.59
CA ARG A 18 12.12 21.17 -12.23
C ARG A 18 13.44 20.73 -11.56
N LYS A 19 14.24 21.70 -11.10
CA LYS A 19 15.52 21.41 -10.44
C LYS A 19 15.28 20.73 -9.09
N GLU A 20 14.47 21.34 -8.26
CA GLU A 20 14.09 20.83 -6.94
C GLU A 20 13.42 19.45 -7.01
N TYR A 21 12.51 19.26 -7.96
CA TYR A 21 11.90 17.93 -8.17
C TYR A 21 12.93 16.84 -8.51
N ARG A 22 14.01 17.17 -9.21
CA ARG A 22 15.12 16.22 -9.45
C ARG A 22 15.87 15.87 -8.17
N GLU A 23 16.07 16.84 -7.29
CA GLU A 23 16.68 16.67 -5.97
C GLU A 23 15.79 15.78 -5.10
N ILE A 24 14.49 16.07 -4.99
CA ILE A 24 13.50 15.26 -4.29
C ILE A 24 13.57 13.79 -4.75
N ARG A 25 13.60 13.53 -6.04
CA ARG A 25 13.70 12.16 -6.56
C ARG A 25 15.01 11.47 -6.17
N LYS A 26 16.13 12.17 -6.17
CA LYS A 26 17.44 11.64 -5.77
C LYS A 26 17.46 11.31 -4.28
N GLU A 27 17.01 12.23 -3.45
CA GLU A 27 16.97 12.09 -1.99
C GLU A 27 16.00 10.99 -1.55
N ALA A 28 14.79 10.93 -2.13
CA ALA A 28 13.85 9.86 -1.85
C ALA A 28 14.41 8.47 -2.20
N ASN A 29 15.17 8.36 -3.31
CA ASN A 29 15.83 7.10 -3.66
C ASN A 29 16.97 6.75 -2.69
N ALA A 30 17.75 7.73 -2.23
CA ALA A 30 18.79 7.52 -1.24
C ALA A 30 18.20 7.08 0.11
N LEU A 31 17.15 7.76 0.56
CA LEU A 31 16.43 7.38 1.79
C LEU A 31 15.82 5.99 1.69
N PHE A 32 15.22 5.63 0.55
CA PHE A 32 14.72 4.27 0.32
C PHE A 32 15.81 3.20 0.46
N GLN A 33 17.00 3.44 -0.08
CA GLN A 33 18.14 2.53 0.06
C GLN A 33 18.54 2.40 1.53
N LYS A 34 18.70 3.52 2.24
CA LYS A 34 18.99 3.54 3.67
C LYS A 34 17.98 2.74 4.49
N LEU A 35 16.67 2.96 4.30
CA LEU A 35 15.61 2.21 4.98
C LEU A 35 15.70 0.71 4.69
N THR A 36 16.05 0.33 3.47
CA THR A 36 16.19 -1.07 3.06
C THR A 36 17.40 -1.73 3.74
N GLU A 37 18.52 -1.04 3.83
CA GLU A 37 19.75 -1.51 4.47
C GLU A 37 19.57 -1.64 5.99
N GLU A 38 18.98 -0.63 6.64
CA GLU A 38 18.69 -0.64 8.09
C GLU A 38 17.75 -1.79 8.51
N ASN A 39 17.00 -2.36 7.59
CA ASN A 39 16.06 -3.46 7.83
C ASN A 39 16.44 -4.71 7.04
N GLY A 40 17.72 -4.90 6.81
CA GLY A 40 18.25 -6.03 6.05
C GLY A 40 18.03 -7.40 6.70
N ASP A 41 17.70 -7.46 7.99
CA ASP A 41 17.42 -8.65 8.79
C ASP A 41 15.95 -9.12 8.74
N LEU A 42 15.03 -8.30 8.19
CA LEU A 42 13.62 -8.66 8.12
C LEU A 42 13.37 -9.97 7.36
N PRO A 43 12.34 -10.76 7.75
CA PRO A 43 11.92 -11.95 7.03
C PRO A 43 11.61 -11.66 5.55
N LYS A 44 11.90 -12.63 4.66
CA LYS A 44 11.68 -12.48 3.20
C LYS A 44 10.26 -12.05 2.84
N ALA A 45 9.25 -12.59 3.54
CA ALA A 45 7.85 -12.22 3.32
C ALA A 45 7.59 -10.75 3.64
N MET A 46 8.17 -10.24 4.75
CA MET A 46 8.04 -8.84 5.15
C MET A 46 8.84 -7.91 4.22
N LYS A 47 10.04 -8.34 3.76
CA LYS A 47 10.84 -7.57 2.78
C LYS A 47 10.08 -7.30 1.49
N ARG A 48 9.17 -8.17 1.07
CA ARG A 48 8.31 -7.93 -0.08
C ARG A 48 7.40 -6.72 0.14
N HIS A 49 6.74 -6.64 1.29
CA HIS A 49 5.86 -5.50 1.63
C HIS A 49 6.65 -4.21 1.86
N THR A 50 7.75 -4.30 2.61
CA THR A 50 8.57 -3.12 2.91
C THR A 50 9.25 -2.58 1.65
N GLY A 51 9.79 -3.43 0.80
CA GLY A 51 10.53 -3.02 -0.41
C GLY A 51 9.66 -2.51 -1.56
N THR A 52 8.40 -2.96 -1.66
CA THR A 52 7.51 -2.54 -2.76
C THR A 52 6.53 -1.43 -2.37
N ASN A 53 6.13 -1.36 -1.10
CA ASN A 53 5.08 -0.45 -0.68
C ASN A 53 5.52 0.49 0.44
N ILE A 54 5.99 -0.05 1.58
CA ILE A 54 6.16 0.71 2.81
C ILE A 54 7.34 1.68 2.70
N PHE A 55 8.54 1.18 2.43
CA PHE A 55 9.75 2.03 2.39
C PHE A 55 9.75 3.03 1.23
N PRO A 56 9.27 2.69 0.01
CA PRO A 56 9.08 3.69 -1.02
C PRO A 56 8.16 4.82 -0.59
N ALA A 57 7.04 4.51 0.10
CA ALA A 57 6.10 5.50 0.57
C ALA A 57 6.70 6.39 1.67
N ILE A 58 7.34 5.79 2.69
CA ILE A 58 8.03 6.54 3.77
C ILE A 58 9.13 7.44 3.20
N ALA A 59 9.93 6.93 2.27
CA ALA A 59 11.00 7.68 1.66
C ALA A 59 10.50 8.91 0.89
N VAL A 60 9.48 8.72 0.05
CA VAL A 60 8.86 9.84 -0.69
C VAL A 60 8.20 10.81 0.27
N TYR A 61 7.42 10.33 1.22
CA TYR A 61 6.73 11.16 2.21
C TYR A 61 7.71 12.06 2.97
N LYS A 62 8.72 11.48 3.62
CA LYS A 62 9.70 12.24 4.42
C LYS A 62 10.48 13.24 3.56
N THR A 63 10.84 12.87 2.34
CA THR A 63 11.53 13.79 1.44
C THR A 63 10.62 14.95 1.03
N LEU A 64 9.34 14.71 0.75
CA LEU A 64 8.40 15.80 0.44
C LEU A 64 8.23 16.77 1.60
N LEU A 65 8.16 16.27 2.85
CA LEU A 65 8.14 17.12 4.05
C LEU A 65 9.41 17.95 4.18
N ALA A 66 10.60 17.35 3.96
CA ALA A 66 11.88 18.04 4.03
C ALA A 66 11.99 19.19 3.01
N HIS A 67 11.27 19.09 1.89
CA HIS A 67 11.13 20.15 0.88
C HIS A 67 9.91 21.07 1.11
N GLY A 68 9.37 21.10 2.32
CA GLY A 68 8.34 22.06 2.73
C GLY A 68 6.90 21.70 2.32
N MET A 69 6.65 20.50 1.82
CA MET A 69 5.26 20.06 1.58
C MET A 69 4.57 19.76 2.91
N MET A 70 3.31 20.16 3.03
CA MET A 70 2.50 19.84 4.20
C MET A 70 2.23 18.33 4.30
N ALA A 71 2.14 17.79 5.50
CA ALA A 71 1.95 16.35 5.75
C ALA A 71 0.71 15.77 5.05
N GLU A 72 -0.40 16.51 5.07
CA GLU A 72 -1.64 16.13 4.38
C GLU A 72 -1.44 16.02 2.86
N ASP A 73 -0.78 16.98 2.25
CA ASP A 73 -0.48 17.00 0.82
C ASP A 73 0.47 15.88 0.41
N ALA A 74 1.50 15.62 1.22
CA ALA A 74 2.44 14.52 0.99
C ALA A 74 1.75 13.15 1.08
N THR A 75 0.89 12.97 2.10
CA THR A 75 0.04 11.77 2.25
C THR A 75 -0.88 11.59 1.05
N ASP A 76 -1.51 12.67 0.57
CA ASP A 76 -2.40 12.63 -0.59
C ASP A 76 -1.69 12.26 -1.90
N VAL A 77 -0.45 12.70 -2.11
CA VAL A 77 0.39 12.25 -3.24
C VAL A 77 0.55 10.73 -3.23
N ILE A 78 0.84 10.14 -2.07
CA ILE A 78 1.06 8.71 -1.91
C ILE A 78 -0.25 7.93 -2.00
N ARG A 79 -1.33 8.43 -1.38
CA ARG A 79 -2.68 7.87 -1.49
C ARG A 79 -3.12 7.74 -2.95
N ARG A 80 -3.02 8.82 -3.72
CA ARG A 80 -3.38 8.83 -5.15
C ARG A 80 -2.57 7.83 -5.96
N PHE A 81 -1.29 7.67 -5.66
CA PHE A 81 -0.46 6.67 -6.31
C PHE A 81 -0.99 5.27 -6.05
N PHE A 82 -1.19 4.87 -4.80
CA PHE A 82 -1.70 3.54 -4.45
C PHE A 82 -3.09 3.29 -5.01
N CYS A 83 -4.03 4.20 -4.83
CA CYS A 83 -5.38 4.06 -5.36
C CYS A 83 -5.38 3.89 -6.88
N LYS A 84 -4.53 4.64 -7.61
CA LYS A 84 -4.41 4.51 -9.07
C LYS A 84 -3.84 3.15 -9.48
N ILE A 85 -2.75 2.71 -8.84
CA ILE A 85 -2.13 1.42 -9.15
C ILE A 85 -3.07 0.26 -8.83
N CYS A 86 -3.72 0.29 -7.67
CA CYS A 86 -4.70 -0.73 -7.29
C CYS A 86 -5.84 -0.82 -8.31
N LYS A 87 -6.43 0.29 -8.72
CA LYS A 87 -7.48 0.29 -9.75
C LYS A 87 -7.01 -0.31 -11.08
N ILE A 88 -5.79 0.00 -11.52
CA ILE A 88 -5.23 -0.56 -12.76
C ILE A 88 -5.01 -2.07 -12.63
N MET A 89 -4.38 -2.51 -11.56
CA MET A 89 -4.04 -3.91 -11.33
C MET A 89 -5.29 -4.79 -11.16
N PHE A 90 -6.36 -4.26 -10.57
CA PHE A 90 -7.60 -4.99 -10.33
C PHE A 90 -8.62 -4.94 -11.47
N ARG A 91 -8.40 -4.13 -12.50
CA ARG A 91 -9.31 -4.09 -13.68
C ARG A 91 -9.61 -5.47 -14.28
N PRO A 92 -8.64 -6.38 -14.49
CA PRO A 92 -8.93 -7.72 -15.01
C PRO A 92 -9.82 -8.53 -14.06
N ALA A 93 -9.59 -8.45 -12.75
CA ALA A 93 -10.40 -9.15 -11.75
C ALA A 93 -11.85 -8.63 -11.72
N VAL A 94 -12.01 -7.29 -11.75
CA VAL A 94 -13.33 -6.64 -11.86
C VAL A 94 -14.07 -7.12 -13.12
N TRP A 95 -13.40 -7.04 -14.27
CA TRP A 95 -13.95 -7.48 -15.55
C TRP A 95 -14.39 -8.96 -15.51
N TYR A 96 -13.53 -9.82 -14.98
CA TYR A 96 -13.83 -11.25 -14.84
C TYR A 96 -15.05 -11.50 -13.94
N GLN A 97 -15.19 -10.81 -12.82
CA GLN A 97 -16.34 -10.93 -11.93
C GLN A 97 -17.65 -10.54 -12.61
N HIS A 98 -17.63 -9.48 -13.40
CA HIS A 98 -18.82 -9.02 -14.12
C HIS A 98 -19.26 -9.96 -15.25
N ILE A 99 -18.32 -10.56 -15.98
CA ILE A 99 -18.63 -11.44 -17.13
C ILE A 99 -18.94 -12.87 -16.67
N ALA A 100 -18.10 -13.43 -15.79
CA ALA A 100 -18.20 -14.82 -15.40
C ALA A 100 -19.30 -15.09 -14.36
N GLY A 101 -19.89 -14.05 -13.76
CA GLY A 101 -20.89 -14.19 -12.68
C GLY A 101 -20.35 -14.86 -11.42
N ASN A 102 -19.02 -14.91 -11.26
CA ASN A 102 -18.35 -15.64 -10.18
C ASN A 102 -18.18 -14.83 -8.89
N TYR A 103 -18.84 -13.68 -8.78
CA TYR A 103 -18.72 -12.79 -7.63
C TYR A 103 -19.01 -13.49 -6.30
N HIS A 104 -19.95 -14.45 -6.27
CA HIS A 104 -20.32 -15.20 -5.08
C HIS A 104 -19.20 -16.09 -4.50
N ARG A 105 -18.19 -16.43 -5.31
CA ARG A 105 -17.01 -17.20 -4.89
C ARG A 105 -15.84 -16.30 -4.47
N TYR A 106 -15.95 -15.01 -4.74
CA TYR A 106 -14.87 -14.06 -4.50
C TYR A 106 -14.49 -13.93 -3.02
N PRO A 107 -15.45 -13.83 -2.06
CA PRO A 107 -15.12 -13.69 -0.65
C PRO A 107 -14.22 -14.81 -0.13
N ALA A 108 -14.56 -16.07 -0.40
CA ALA A 108 -13.74 -17.22 0.03
C ALA A 108 -12.36 -17.24 -0.61
N GLY A 109 -12.28 -16.89 -1.89
CA GLY A 109 -11.00 -16.74 -2.61
C GLY A 109 -10.14 -15.61 -2.04
N MET A 110 -10.77 -14.50 -1.67
CA MET A 110 -10.13 -13.34 -1.06
C MET A 110 -9.52 -13.66 0.31
N VAL A 111 -10.25 -14.36 1.19
CA VAL A 111 -9.73 -14.81 2.49
C VAL A 111 -8.48 -15.66 2.30
N LYS A 112 -8.55 -16.68 1.42
CA LYS A 112 -7.42 -17.57 1.11
C LYS A 112 -6.20 -16.79 0.59
N HIS A 113 -6.42 -15.82 -0.30
CA HIS A 113 -5.36 -14.98 -0.86
C HIS A 113 -4.73 -14.07 0.20
N SER A 114 -5.58 -13.44 1.02
CA SER A 114 -5.13 -12.56 2.10
C SER A 114 -4.29 -13.32 3.12
N LEU A 115 -4.72 -14.47 3.60
CA LEU A 115 -3.94 -15.29 4.55
C LEU A 115 -2.59 -15.74 4.00
N ARG A 116 -2.46 -15.91 2.68
CA ARG A 116 -1.18 -16.24 2.04
C ARG A 116 -0.24 -15.04 1.95
N ASP A 117 -0.74 -13.93 1.45
CA ASP A 117 0.09 -12.77 1.10
C ASP A 117 0.35 -11.84 2.28
N PHE A 118 -0.62 -11.77 3.21
CA PHE A 118 -0.53 -11.04 4.47
C PHE A 118 -0.35 -12.01 5.65
N SER A 119 0.60 -12.93 5.54
CA SER A 119 0.82 -14.00 6.52
C SER A 119 1.51 -13.48 7.80
N PRO A 120 1.49 -14.25 8.90
CA PRO A 120 2.27 -13.94 10.10
C PRO A 120 3.77 -13.78 9.82
N ALA A 121 4.32 -14.53 8.86
CA ALA A 121 5.72 -14.37 8.41
C ALA A 121 5.99 -13.00 7.77
N ALA A 122 4.96 -12.30 7.31
CA ALA A 122 5.04 -10.93 6.83
C ALA A 122 4.74 -9.88 7.91
N GLY A 123 4.52 -10.30 9.16
CA GLY A 123 4.26 -9.42 10.31
C GLY A 123 2.77 -9.06 10.50
N PHE A 124 1.86 -9.81 9.91
CA PHE A 124 0.43 -9.62 10.13
C PHE A 124 -0.11 -10.61 11.16
N GLU A 125 -1.01 -10.12 12.01
CA GLU A 125 -1.81 -10.95 12.90
C GLU A 125 -3.29 -10.73 12.65
N TYR A 126 -4.07 -11.82 12.70
CA TYR A 126 -5.49 -11.82 12.41
C TYR A 126 -6.29 -12.34 13.59
N ARG A 127 -7.46 -11.72 13.80
CA ARG A 127 -8.56 -12.35 14.49
C ARG A 127 -9.56 -12.79 13.43
N MET A 128 -9.83 -14.10 13.36
CA MET A 128 -10.81 -14.68 12.46
C MET A 128 -12.12 -14.85 13.22
N PRO A 129 -13.12 -13.96 13.02
CA PRO A 129 -14.45 -14.22 13.55
C PRO A 129 -15.06 -15.43 12.83
N ASP A 130 -16.09 -16.03 13.43
CA ASP A 130 -16.73 -17.24 12.90
C ASP A 130 -17.22 -17.01 11.45
N GLN A 131 -16.73 -17.85 10.53
CA GLN A 131 -17.03 -17.77 9.10
C GLN A 131 -18.20 -18.70 8.76
N THR A 132 -19.37 -18.42 9.30
CA THR A 132 -20.58 -19.24 9.09
C THR A 132 -21.21 -19.06 7.72
N ASP A 133 -20.99 -17.90 7.08
CA ASP A 133 -21.51 -17.58 5.75
C ASP A 133 -20.36 -17.57 4.71
N PRO A 134 -20.34 -18.52 3.76
CA PRO A 134 -19.31 -18.57 2.72
C PRO A 134 -19.36 -17.40 1.74
N ALA A 135 -20.46 -16.64 1.71
CA ALA A 135 -20.60 -15.45 0.89
C ALA A 135 -19.98 -14.20 1.54
N VAL A 136 -19.55 -14.29 2.80
CA VAL A 136 -19.00 -13.16 3.56
C VAL A 136 -17.56 -13.45 3.97
N ALA A 137 -16.65 -12.57 3.61
CA ALA A 137 -15.27 -12.57 4.11
C ALA A 137 -15.17 -11.60 5.30
N ARG A 138 -14.83 -12.12 6.48
CA ARG A 138 -14.60 -11.32 7.69
C ARG A 138 -13.26 -11.71 8.32
N PHE A 139 -12.43 -10.73 8.57
CA PHE A 139 -11.21 -10.87 9.37
C PHE A 139 -10.80 -9.50 9.90
N ASP A 140 -10.29 -9.49 11.12
CA ASP A 140 -9.71 -8.30 11.72
C ASP A 140 -8.19 -8.40 11.66
N ILE A 141 -7.52 -7.38 11.16
CA ILE A 141 -6.07 -7.28 11.23
C ILE A 141 -5.72 -6.60 12.56
N VAL A 142 -5.17 -7.37 13.50
CA VAL A 142 -4.83 -6.89 14.86
C VAL A 142 -3.37 -6.43 14.97
N ALA A 143 -2.49 -6.91 14.10
CA ALA A 143 -1.14 -6.37 13.88
C ALA A 143 -0.87 -6.19 12.38
N CYS A 144 -0.32 -5.03 12.02
CA CYS A 144 -0.09 -4.65 10.64
C CYS A 144 1.33 -4.07 10.49
N PRO A 145 2.20 -4.65 9.63
CA PRO A 145 3.56 -4.15 9.44
C PRO A 145 3.60 -2.74 8.84
N TYR A 146 2.58 -2.32 8.08
CA TYR A 146 2.46 -0.95 7.57
C TYR A 146 2.35 0.03 8.71
N HIS A 147 1.44 -0.23 9.67
CA HIS A 147 1.29 0.57 10.87
C HIS A 147 2.57 0.58 11.72
N ALA A 148 3.13 -0.61 11.98
CA ALA A 148 4.35 -0.74 12.79
C ALA A 148 5.53 0.04 12.19
N MET A 149 5.70 0.05 10.87
CA MET A 149 6.75 0.81 10.20
C MET A 149 6.46 2.32 10.19
N CYS A 150 5.20 2.73 10.07
CA CYS A 150 4.82 4.14 10.21
C CYS A 150 5.13 4.66 11.62
N VAL A 151 4.87 3.86 12.66
CA VAL A 151 5.26 4.20 14.05
C VAL A 151 6.78 4.24 14.19
N LYS A 152 7.50 3.21 13.74
CA LYS A 152 8.97 3.12 13.80
C LYS A 152 9.66 4.34 13.19
N TYR A 153 9.13 4.85 12.10
CA TYR A 153 9.70 5.95 11.33
C TYR A 153 9.00 7.30 11.55
N ASP A 154 8.19 7.42 12.61
CA ASP A 154 7.51 8.67 12.97
C ASP A 154 6.81 9.33 11.76
N CYS A 155 5.85 8.61 11.20
CA CYS A 155 5.04 9.05 10.05
C CYS A 155 3.65 8.38 10.05
N LEU A 156 3.01 8.34 11.24
CA LEU A 156 1.75 7.63 11.44
C LEU A 156 0.61 8.20 10.58
N GLU A 157 0.65 9.47 10.27
CA GLU A 157 -0.29 10.17 9.39
C GLU A 157 -0.26 9.65 7.94
N LEU A 158 0.78 8.92 7.55
CA LEU A 158 0.87 8.23 6.26
C LEU A 158 0.03 6.94 6.21
N ASN A 159 -0.24 6.33 7.38
CA ASN A 159 -0.90 5.02 7.45
C ASN A 159 -2.24 4.94 6.70
N PRO A 160 -3.16 5.92 6.77
CA PRO A 160 -4.42 5.90 6.03
C PRO A 160 -4.25 5.73 4.52
N ALA A 161 -3.15 6.23 3.94
CA ALA A 161 -2.92 6.11 2.49
C ALA A 161 -2.80 4.66 2.01
N PHE A 162 -2.35 3.75 2.88
CA PHE A 162 -2.30 2.32 2.59
C PHE A 162 -3.70 1.68 2.70
N CYS A 163 -4.46 2.00 3.76
CA CYS A 163 -5.80 1.46 3.99
C CYS A 163 -6.78 1.91 2.88
N ASP A 164 -6.75 3.18 2.49
CA ASP A 164 -7.60 3.73 1.42
C ASP A 164 -7.36 3.06 0.06
N SER A 165 -6.19 2.44 -0.13
CA SER A 165 -5.91 1.65 -1.32
C SER A 165 -6.74 0.37 -1.42
N ASP A 166 -7.18 -0.19 -0.30
CA ASP A 166 -8.04 -1.36 -0.26
C ASP A 166 -9.47 -1.02 -0.70
N ASP A 167 -9.98 0.14 -0.32
CA ASP A 167 -11.26 0.64 -0.84
C ASP A 167 -11.21 0.85 -2.36
N ALA A 168 -10.10 1.39 -2.85
CA ALA A 168 -9.89 1.55 -4.29
C ALA A 168 -9.79 0.22 -5.05
N LYS A 169 -9.36 -0.84 -4.36
CA LYS A 169 -9.14 -2.19 -4.88
C LYS A 169 -10.42 -3.04 -4.85
N TYR A 170 -11.15 -2.98 -3.73
CA TYR A 170 -12.26 -3.88 -3.43
C TYR A 170 -13.63 -3.21 -3.53
N GLY A 171 -13.73 -1.90 -3.29
CA GLY A 171 -14.99 -1.18 -3.16
C GLY A 171 -15.91 -1.19 -4.40
N ASN A 172 -15.39 -1.56 -5.58
CA ASN A 172 -16.16 -1.60 -6.82
C ASN A 172 -15.97 -2.90 -7.61
N LEU A 173 -15.71 -4.02 -6.95
CA LEU A 173 -15.50 -5.30 -7.61
C LEU A 173 -16.75 -5.81 -8.31
N HIS A 174 -17.91 -5.73 -7.66
CA HIS A 174 -19.20 -6.09 -8.22
C HIS A 174 -20.31 -5.47 -7.38
N ARG A 175 -21.46 -5.09 -8.02
CA ARG A 175 -22.61 -4.48 -7.33
C ARG A 175 -23.20 -5.31 -6.18
N ASN A 176 -23.01 -6.62 -6.21
CA ASN A 176 -23.47 -7.57 -5.19
C ASN A 176 -22.39 -7.91 -4.14
N LEU A 177 -21.19 -7.33 -4.23
CA LEU A 177 -20.12 -7.40 -3.23
C LEU A 177 -20.09 -6.06 -2.50
N LYS A 178 -20.33 -6.07 -1.19
CA LYS A 178 -20.33 -4.88 -0.33
C LYS A 178 -19.32 -5.07 0.79
#